data_d7f6e3ac513b2e24e78dbd5025d583e5
#
_entry.id   d7f6e3ac513b2e24e78dbd5025d583e5
#
_cell.length_a   1.000
_cell.length_b   1.000
_cell.length_c   1.000
_cell.angle_alpha   90.00
_cell.angle_beta   90.00
_cell.angle_gamma   90.00
#
_symmetry.space_group_name_H-M   'P 1'
#
loop_
_entity.id
_entity.type
_entity.pdbx_description
1 polymer ?
#
loop_
_entity_poly.entity_id
_entity_poly.type
_entity_poly.pdbx_seq_one_letter_code
_entity_poly.pdbx_strand_id
1 'polypeptide(L)'
;TILSVAGQLPYEDLKKRHLADYQRLFGRVALTLKSEKDYSGLPTDRRIIGFRDNPDNALAALLFQYGRYLLIASSREGGQPANLQGIWNKDVVPAWSSSYTININTEMNYWLAETTGLPECSEPLFRLIRELAVNGSATAAKMYNLPGWTSHHITSIWRESGPADGEPTWFMWN
;
A
#
# COMPACT_ATOMS: atom_id res chain seq x y z
N THR A 1 15.71 -5.69 21.54
CA THR A 1 15.09 -5.45 20.22
C THR A 1 13.71 -6.12 20.14
N ILE A 2 12.86 -5.71 19.19
CA ILE A 2 11.54 -6.33 18.97
C ILE A 2 11.70 -7.82 18.70
N LEU A 3 12.69 -8.22 17.91
CA LEU A 3 12.97 -9.62 17.59
C LEU A 3 13.38 -10.44 18.84
N SER A 4 14.16 -9.87 19.76
CA SER A 4 14.54 -10.58 20.98
C SER A 4 13.34 -10.82 21.91
N VAL A 5 12.43 -9.87 21.99
CA VAL A 5 11.18 -10.03 22.76
C VAL A 5 10.26 -11.06 22.11
N ALA A 6 10.10 -10.98 20.79
CA ALA A 6 9.28 -11.95 20.05
C ALA A 6 9.81 -13.38 20.17
N GLY A 7 11.13 -13.57 20.12
CA GLY A 7 11.75 -14.90 20.26
C GLY A 7 11.59 -15.54 21.64
N GLN A 8 11.17 -14.78 22.64
CA GLN A 8 10.92 -15.28 24.01
C GLN A 8 9.45 -15.65 24.25
N LEU A 9 8.56 -15.33 23.30
CA LEU A 9 7.13 -15.60 23.46
C LEU A 9 6.74 -16.93 22.81
N PRO A 10 5.86 -17.72 23.46
CA PRO A 10 5.24 -18.87 22.83
C PRO A 10 4.48 -18.47 21.54
N TYR A 11 4.45 -19.37 20.57
CA TYR A 11 3.77 -19.13 19.29
C TYR A 11 2.29 -18.71 19.47
N GLU A 12 1.56 -19.34 20.39
CA GLU A 12 0.16 -19.01 20.62
C GLU A 12 -0.03 -17.58 21.17
N ASP A 13 0.89 -17.07 21.96
CA ASP A 13 0.85 -15.69 22.44
C ASP A 13 1.14 -14.70 21.32
N LEU A 14 2.12 -15.00 20.45
CA LEU A 14 2.40 -14.21 19.25
C LEU A 14 1.19 -14.17 18.33
N LYS A 15 0.59 -15.33 18.06
CA LYS A 15 -0.60 -15.47 17.23
C LYS A 15 -1.78 -14.70 17.82
N LYS A 16 -2.03 -14.81 19.11
CA LYS A 16 -3.09 -14.08 19.82
C LYS A 16 -2.92 -12.55 19.67
N ARG A 17 -1.70 -12.05 19.88
CA ARG A 17 -1.38 -10.63 19.72
C ARG A 17 -1.58 -10.17 18.28
N HIS A 18 -1.08 -10.94 17.32
CA HIS A 18 -1.24 -10.67 15.89
C HIS A 18 -2.73 -10.61 15.51
N LEU A 19 -3.52 -11.59 15.92
CA LEU A 19 -4.95 -11.60 15.61
C LEU A 19 -5.69 -10.41 16.25
N ALA A 20 -5.37 -10.07 17.49
CA ALA A 20 -6.00 -8.93 18.17
C ALA A 20 -5.68 -7.62 17.47
N ASP A 21 -4.43 -7.39 17.06
CA ASP A 21 -4.03 -6.20 16.33
C ASP A 21 -4.68 -6.15 14.94
N TYR A 22 -4.60 -7.23 14.18
CA TYR A 22 -5.15 -7.31 12.84
C TYR A 22 -6.68 -7.13 12.83
N GLN A 23 -7.40 -7.86 13.67
CA GLN A 23 -8.86 -7.83 13.72
C GLN A 23 -9.40 -6.47 14.16
N ARG A 24 -8.68 -5.73 14.98
CA ARG A 24 -9.03 -4.36 15.37
C ARG A 24 -9.23 -3.44 14.16
N LEU A 25 -8.47 -3.63 13.11
CA LEU A 25 -8.57 -2.88 11.85
C LEU A 25 -9.49 -3.58 10.85
N PHE A 26 -9.23 -4.86 10.61
CA PHE A 26 -9.96 -5.64 9.58
C PHE A 26 -11.44 -5.77 9.89
N GLY A 27 -11.81 -5.96 11.15
CA GLY A 27 -13.19 -6.15 11.61
C GLY A 27 -14.07 -4.89 11.56
N ARG A 28 -13.53 -3.71 11.23
CA ARG A 28 -14.31 -2.46 11.20
C ARG A 28 -15.31 -2.39 10.05
N VAL A 29 -15.00 -3.05 8.94
CA VAL A 29 -15.83 -3.03 7.74
C VAL A 29 -15.99 -4.45 7.20
N ALA A 30 -17.24 -4.83 6.95
CA ALA A 30 -17.60 -6.07 6.28
C ALA A 30 -18.45 -5.74 5.05
N LEU A 31 -18.14 -6.37 3.93
CA LEU A 31 -18.93 -6.30 2.70
C LEU A 31 -19.51 -7.67 2.40
N THR A 32 -20.83 -7.74 2.33
CA THR A 32 -21.54 -8.95 1.92
C THR A 32 -22.34 -8.63 0.68
N LEU A 33 -22.06 -9.35 -0.40
CA LEU A 33 -22.79 -9.27 -1.65
C LEU A 33 -23.52 -10.58 -1.87
N LYS A 34 -24.84 -10.52 -2.07
CA LYS A 34 -25.64 -11.71 -2.32
C LYS A 34 -25.25 -12.33 -3.66
N SER A 35 -24.94 -13.61 -3.65
CA SER A 35 -24.71 -14.42 -4.84
C SER A 35 -25.89 -15.35 -5.07
N GLU A 36 -26.26 -15.58 -6.34
CA GLU A 36 -27.30 -16.54 -6.70
C GLU A 36 -26.82 -17.99 -6.51
N LYS A 37 -25.52 -18.22 -6.71
CA LYS A 37 -24.88 -19.52 -6.55
C LYS A 37 -23.74 -19.42 -5.55
N ASP A 38 -23.50 -20.50 -4.82
CA ASP A 38 -22.37 -20.64 -3.94
C ASP A 38 -21.18 -21.29 -4.66
N TYR A 39 -20.10 -20.53 -4.78
CA TYR A 39 -18.84 -20.98 -5.37
C TYR A 39 -17.73 -21.19 -4.32
N SER A 40 -18.04 -21.14 -3.02
CA SER A 40 -17.06 -21.22 -1.94
C SER A 40 -16.26 -22.52 -1.92
N GLY A 41 -16.81 -23.60 -2.47
CA GLY A 41 -16.12 -24.87 -2.63
C GLY A 41 -15.06 -24.93 -3.73
N LEU A 42 -14.97 -23.89 -4.59
CA LEU A 42 -13.98 -23.82 -5.66
C LEU A 42 -12.73 -23.05 -5.21
N PRO A 43 -11.54 -23.47 -5.65
CA PRO A 43 -10.32 -22.66 -5.48
C PRO A 43 -10.44 -21.28 -6.13
N THR A 44 -9.79 -20.28 -5.55
CA THR A 44 -9.91 -18.87 -5.99
C THR A 44 -9.51 -18.67 -7.45
N ASP A 45 -8.47 -19.35 -7.93
CA ASP A 45 -8.03 -19.31 -9.32
C ASP A 45 -9.14 -19.77 -10.29
N ARG A 46 -9.87 -20.83 -9.93
CA ARG A 46 -11.01 -21.31 -10.72
C ARG A 46 -12.18 -20.36 -10.70
N ARG A 47 -12.43 -19.71 -9.56
CA ARG A 47 -13.46 -18.68 -9.43
C ARG A 47 -13.14 -17.47 -10.31
N ILE A 48 -11.87 -17.02 -10.34
CA ILE A 48 -11.41 -15.92 -11.19
C ILE A 48 -11.58 -16.25 -12.67
N ILE A 49 -11.13 -17.44 -13.11
CA ILE A 49 -11.25 -17.87 -14.51
C ILE A 49 -12.73 -17.93 -14.95
N GLY A 50 -13.60 -18.43 -14.08
CA GLY A 50 -15.03 -18.60 -14.37
C GLY A 50 -15.88 -17.34 -14.21
N PHE A 51 -15.33 -16.23 -13.68
CA PHE A 51 -16.09 -15.04 -13.28
C PHE A 51 -16.86 -14.40 -14.43
N ARG A 52 -16.30 -14.42 -15.64
CA ARG A 52 -16.93 -13.84 -16.83
C ARG A 52 -18.29 -14.49 -17.15
N ASP A 53 -18.34 -15.81 -17.03
CA ASP A 53 -19.52 -16.60 -17.43
C ASP A 53 -20.42 -16.91 -16.23
N ASN A 54 -19.89 -16.80 -15.03
CA ASN A 54 -20.55 -17.11 -13.78
C ASN A 54 -20.29 -15.99 -12.77
N PRO A 55 -21.09 -14.92 -12.74
CA PRO A 55 -20.91 -13.83 -11.78
C PRO A 55 -20.88 -14.33 -10.34
N ASP A 56 -19.77 -14.07 -9.65
CA ASP A 56 -19.50 -14.50 -8.28
C ASP A 56 -19.35 -13.27 -7.38
N ASN A 57 -20.45 -12.80 -6.86
CA ASN A 57 -20.47 -11.61 -6.00
C ASN A 57 -19.67 -11.81 -4.71
N ALA A 58 -19.59 -13.06 -4.20
CA ALA A 58 -18.76 -13.36 -3.04
C ALA A 58 -17.26 -13.23 -3.35
N LEU A 59 -16.83 -13.50 -4.59
CA LEU A 59 -15.45 -13.24 -5.04
C LEU A 59 -15.17 -11.73 -5.09
N ALA A 60 -16.12 -10.92 -5.53
CA ALA A 60 -15.98 -9.46 -5.50
C ALA A 60 -15.86 -8.92 -4.06
N ALA A 61 -16.66 -9.43 -3.14
CA ALA A 61 -16.54 -9.11 -1.72
C ALA A 61 -15.18 -9.57 -1.12
N LEU A 62 -14.69 -10.73 -1.55
CA LEU A 62 -13.36 -11.23 -1.16
C LEU A 62 -12.25 -10.30 -1.67
N LEU A 63 -12.33 -9.84 -2.93
CA LEU A 63 -11.37 -8.90 -3.52
C LEU A 63 -11.33 -7.58 -2.75
N PHE A 64 -12.48 -7.04 -2.36
CA PHE A 64 -12.58 -5.86 -1.50
C PHE A 64 -11.85 -6.07 -0.17
N GLN A 65 -12.11 -7.17 0.52
CA GLN A 65 -11.45 -7.48 1.78
C GLN A 65 -9.96 -7.79 1.60
N TYR A 66 -9.56 -8.36 0.48
CA TYR A 66 -8.16 -8.61 0.16
C TYR A 66 -7.38 -7.31 -0.04
N GLY A 67 -7.95 -6.31 -0.72
CA GLY A 67 -7.36 -4.97 -0.81
C GLY A 67 -7.12 -4.34 0.57
N ARG A 68 -8.10 -4.44 1.47
CA ARG A 68 -7.95 -3.99 2.86
C ARG A 68 -6.83 -4.74 3.60
N TYR A 69 -6.76 -6.06 3.44
CA TYR A 69 -5.69 -6.88 4.01
C TYR A 69 -4.31 -6.40 3.53
N LEU A 70 -4.15 -6.16 2.22
CA LEU A 70 -2.89 -5.71 1.65
C LEU A 70 -2.44 -4.38 2.25
N LEU A 71 -3.34 -3.42 2.41
CA LEU A 71 -3.01 -2.12 3.01
C LEU A 71 -2.66 -2.26 4.50
N ILE A 72 -3.46 -3.00 5.27
CA ILE A 72 -3.19 -3.25 6.70
C ILE A 72 -1.81 -3.91 6.88
N ALA A 73 -1.44 -4.84 6.01
CA ALA A 73 -0.18 -5.56 6.11
C ALA A 73 1.04 -4.74 5.66
N SER A 74 0.87 -3.78 4.75
CA SER A 74 1.97 -3.05 4.12
C SER A 74 2.17 -1.62 4.63
N SER A 75 1.18 -1.02 5.32
CA SER A 75 1.24 0.38 5.74
C SER A 75 0.72 0.57 7.16
N ARG A 76 1.62 0.65 8.11
CA ARG A 76 1.31 0.81 9.53
C ARG A 76 2.11 1.97 10.12
N GLU A 77 1.54 2.60 11.14
CA GLU A 77 2.22 3.66 11.92
C GLU A 77 3.63 3.23 12.33
N GLY A 78 4.59 4.13 12.18
CA GLY A 78 6.02 3.86 12.44
C GLY A 78 6.75 3.11 11.32
N GLY A 79 6.02 2.54 10.34
CA GLY A 79 6.58 1.87 9.16
C GLY A 79 6.82 2.81 7.98
N GLN A 80 7.22 2.27 6.83
CA GLN A 80 7.25 2.98 5.55
C GLN A 80 5.89 2.84 4.83
N PRO A 81 5.56 3.73 3.88
CA PRO A 81 4.37 3.53 3.06
C PRO A 81 4.46 2.27 2.21
N ALA A 82 3.32 1.78 1.73
CA ALA A 82 3.27 0.74 0.71
C ALA A 82 3.90 1.26 -0.60
N ASN A 83 4.89 0.53 -1.12
CA ASN A 83 5.50 0.83 -2.42
C ASN A 83 4.70 0.17 -3.57
N LEU A 84 5.23 0.14 -4.81
CA LEU A 84 4.58 -0.49 -5.96
C LEU A 84 4.17 -1.95 -5.74
N GLN A 85 4.88 -2.67 -4.85
CA GLN A 85 4.61 -4.07 -4.51
C GLN A 85 4.12 -4.24 -3.05
N GLY A 86 3.69 -3.17 -2.40
CA GLY A 86 3.35 -3.17 -0.98
C GLY A 86 4.61 -3.39 -0.13
N ILE A 87 4.80 -4.62 0.34
CA ILE A 87 6.02 -5.11 1.02
C ILE A 87 6.52 -6.44 0.43
N TRP A 88 5.83 -6.94 -0.61
CA TRP A 88 6.08 -8.28 -1.18
C TRP A 88 6.99 -8.19 -2.41
N ASN A 89 8.27 -8.09 -2.18
CA ASN A 89 9.28 -8.15 -3.23
C ASN A 89 10.28 -9.28 -2.94
N LYS A 90 10.49 -10.14 -3.91
CA LYS A 90 11.46 -11.25 -3.86
C LYS A 90 12.73 -10.99 -4.68
N ASP A 91 12.73 -9.98 -5.53
CA ASP A 91 13.76 -9.75 -6.52
C ASP A 91 14.79 -8.73 -6.02
N VAL A 92 16.06 -8.92 -6.35
CA VAL A 92 17.12 -7.93 -6.08
C VAL A 92 16.95 -6.70 -6.98
N VAL A 93 16.48 -6.92 -8.20
CA VAL A 93 16.14 -5.86 -9.17
C VAL A 93 14.68 -6.03 -9.55
N PRO A 94 13.75 -5.50 -8.74
CA PRO A 94 12.33 -5.61 -9.00
C PRO A 94 11.90 -4.70 -10.16
N ALA A 95 10.75 -5.00 -10.74
CA ALA A 95 10.12 -4.13 -11.72
C ALA A 95 9.92 -2.72 -11.14
N TRP A 96 10.32 -1.69 -11.91
CA TRP A 96 10.26 -0.28 -11.50
C TRP A 96 10.95 0.02 -10.17
N SER A 97 11.99 -0.78 -9.85
CA SER A 97 12.77 -0.69 -8.59
C SER A 97 11.91 -0.81 -7.32
N SER A 98 10.66 -1.25 -7.43
CA SER A 98 9.68 -1.26 -6.32
C SER A 98 9.61 0.08 -5.59
N SER A 99 9.82 1.19 -6.32
CA SER A 99 9.88 2.56 -5.78
C SER A 99 8.50 3.09 -5.40
N TYR A 100 8.45 4.27 -4.83
CA TYR A 100 7.22 5.05 -4.66
C TYR A 100 7.00 5.88 -5.93
N THR A 101 6.13 5.39 -6.81
CA THR A 101 5.69 6.14 -7.99
C THR A 101 4.53 7.02 -7.57
N ILE A 102 4.81 8.30 -7.31
CA ILE A 102 3.89 9.19 -6.60
C ILE A 102 2.92 9.94 -7.49
N ASN A 103 3.10 9.90 -8.81
CA ASN A 103 2.19 10.57 -9.74
C ASN A 103 0.83 9.87 -9.90
N ILE A 104 0.71 8.58 -9.56
CA ILE A 104 -0.57 7.84 -9.55
C ILE A 104 -0.55 6.58 -8.67
N ASN A 105 0.50 5.76 -8.75
CA ASN A 105 0.48 4.43 -8.12
C ASN A 105 0.39 4.51 -6.59
N THR A 106 1.18 5.38 -5.97
CA THR A 106 1.11 5.60 -4.53
C THR A 106 -0.25 6.16 -4.12
N GLU A 107 -0.83 7.07 -4.88
CA GLU A 107 -2.18 7.59 -4.64
C GLU A 107 -3.21 6.45 -4.67
N MET A 108 -3.20 5.61 -5.71
CA MET A 108 -4.11 4.48 -5.85
C MET A 108 -3.98 3.48 -4.70
N ASN A 109 -2.77 3.23 -4.19
CA ASN A 109 -2.56 2.34 -3.05
C ASN A 109 -3.34 2.82 -1.81
N TYR A 110 -3.60 4.12 -1.67
CA TYR A 110 -4.23 4.71 -0.49
C TYR A 110 -5.67 5.17 -0.70
N TRP A 111 -6.24 5.11 -1.92
CA TRP A 111 -7.62 5.51 -2.18
C TRP A 111 -8.63 4.79 -1.28
N LEU A 112 -8.35 3.54 -0.93
CA LEU A 112 -9.24 2.75 -0.07
C LEU A 112 -9.12 3.08 1.43
N ALA A 113 -8.06 3.74 1.87
CA ALA A 113 -7.75 3.86 3.29
C ALA A 113 -8.91 4.50 4.09
N GLU A 114 -9.29 5.71 3.74
CA GLU A 114 -10.36 6.44 4.43
C GLU A 114 -11.73 5.79 4.22
N THR A 115 -12.05 5.48 2.96
CA THR A 115 -13.35 4.95 2.56
C THR A 115 -13.66 3.56 3.13
N THR A 116 -12.64 2.82 3.53
CA THR A 116 -12.79 1.47 4.08
C THR A 116 -12.41 1.36 5.57
N GLY A 117 -12.38 2.51 6.28
CA GLY A 117 -12.20 2.56 7.73
C GLY A 117 -10.78 2.23 8.20
N LEU A 118 -9.75 2.62 7.41
CA LEU A 118 -8.34 2.38 7.68
C LEU A 118 -7.50 3.67 7.66
N PRO A 119 -7.97 4.80 8.25
CA PRO A 119 -7.24 6.08 8.17
C PRO A 119 -5.83 6.01 8.76
N GLU A 120 -5.59 5.17 9.77
CA GLU A 120 -4.27 5.00 10.37
C GLU A 120 -3.24 4.42 9.40
N CYS A 121 -3.70 3.70 8.37
CA CYS A 121 -2.82 3.18 7.32
C CYS A 121 -2.29 4.30 6.39
N SER A 122 -2.89 5.49 6.41
CA SER A 122 -2.38 6.66 5.66
C SER A 122 -1.25 7.41 6.37
N GLU A 123 -1.01 7.17 7.66
CA GLU A 123 0.01 7.90 8.41
C GLU A 123 1.43 7.78 7.80
N PRO A 124 1.90 6.60 7.38
CA PRO A 124 3.20 6.49 6.70
C PRO A 124 3.28 7.33 5.42
N LEU A 125 2.19 7.43 4.64
CA LEU A 125 2.12 8.28 3.46
C LEU A 125 2.21 9.76 3.84
N PHE A 126 1.47 10.21 4.84
CA PHE A 126 1.53 11.59 5.29
C PHE A 126 2.92 11.98 5.82
N ARG A 127 3.61 11.05 6.47
CA ARG A 127 4.99 11.24 6.87
C ARG A 127 5.91 11.37 5.65
N LEU A 128 5.78 10.51 4.64
CA LEU A 128 6.53 10.61 3.39
C LEU A 128 6.32 11.98 2.74
N ILE A 129 5.09 12.48 2.65
CA ILE A 129 4.77 13.78 2.07
C ILE A 129 5.44 14.91 2.86
N ARG A 130 5.39 14.90 4.19
CA ARG A 130 6.06 15.89 5.04
C ARG A 130 7.57 15.91 4.82
N GLU A 131 8.19 14.73 4.74
CA GLU A 131 9.63 14.57 4.51
C GLU A 131 10.02 15.01 3.09
N LEU A 132 9.21 14.69 2.09
CA LEU A 132 9.38 15.18 0.70
C LEU A 132 9.26 16.71 0.60
N ALA A 133 8.34 17.32 1.33
CA ALA A 133 8.21 18.77 1.33
C ALA A 133 9.49 19.47 1.82
N VAL A 134 10.18 18.90 2.80
CA VAL A 134 11.48 19.41 3.27
C VAL A 134 12.54 19.31 2.17
N ASN A 135 12.75 18.13 1.60
CA ASN A 135 13.74 17.91 0.53
C ASN A 135 13.36 18.66 -0.75
N GLY A 136 12.08 18.68 -1.08
CA GLY A 136 11.53 19.31 -2.27
C GLY A 136 11.67 20.83 -2.30
N SER A 137 11.80 21.47 -1.14
CA SER A 137 12.07 22.91 -1.07
C SER A 137 13.42 23.27 -1.72
N ALA A 138 14.43 22.45 -1.49
CA ALA A 138 15.73 22.62 -2.14
C ALA A 138 15.66 22.36 -3.65
N THR A 139 14.87 21.39 -4.07
CA THR A 139 14.64 21.10 -5.50
C THR A 139 13.90 22.24 -6.19
N ALA A 140 12.81 22.77 -5.60
CA ALA A 140 12.09 23.92 -6.12
C ALA A 140 12.99 25.14 -6.30
N ALA A 141 13.77 25.46 -5.28
CA ALA A 141 14.68 26.61 -5.34
C ALA A 141 15.80 26.43 -6.38
N LYS A 142 16.45 25.26 -6.41
CA LYS A 142 17.63 25.05 -7.28
C LYS A 142 17.27 24.82 -8.75
N MET A 143 16.19 24.08 -9.02
CA MET A 143 15.83 23.69 -10.39
C MET A 143 14.89 24.68 -11.06
N TYR A 144 13.97 25.27 -10.30
CA TYR A 144 12.90 26.10 -10.85
C TYR A 144 12.99 27.55 -10.41
N ASN A 145 13.88 27.90 -9.50
CA ASN A 145 13.98 29.24 -8.91
C ASN A 145 12.63 29.71 -8.34
N LEU A 146 11.89 28.81 -7.69
CA LEU A 146 10.55 29.07 -7.13
C LEU A 146 10.53 28.82 -5.63
N PRO A 147 9.72 29.55 -4.87
CA PRO A 147 9.42 29.25 -3.48
C PRO A 147 8.49 28.02 -3.39
N GLY A 148 8.38 27.43 -2.20
CA GLY A 148 7.58 26.25 -1.96
C GLY A 148 8.38 24.95 -2.09
N TRP A 149 7.75 23.89 -2.52
CA TRP A 149 8.41 22.60 -2.69
C TRP A 149 7.87 21.88 -3.93
N THR A 150 8.66 20.95 -4.45
CA THR A 150 8.28 20.07 -5.54
C THR A 150 8.88 18.68 -5.32
N SER A 151 8.26 17.70 -5.90
CA SER A 151 8.82 16.36 -6.06
C SER A 151 8.53 15.90 -7.49
N HIS A 152 9.25 14.92 -8.00
CA HIS A 152 9.00 14.33 -9.30
C HIS A 152 8.36 12.95 -9.12
N HIS A 153 7.97 12.30 -10.22
CA HIS A 153 7.07 11.14 -10.22
C HIS A 153 7.53 9.92 -9.42
N ILE A 154 8.82 9.84 -9.07
CA ILE A 154 9.40 8.73 -8.30
C ILE A 154 10.16 9.27 -7.10
N THR A 155 10.00 8.61 -5.97
CA THR A 155 10.84 8.79 -4.78
C THR A 155 11.18 7.44 -4.16
N SER A 156 12.09 7.42 -3.20
CA SER A 156 12.50 6.23 -2.45
C SER A 156 12.33 6.41 -0.93
N ILE A 157 12.83 5.46 -0.17
CA ILE A 157 12.91 5.58 1.29
C ILE A 157 13.78 6.75 1.75
N TRP A 158 14.61 7.30 0.86
CA TRP A 158 15.50 8.44 1.13
C TRP A 158 14.86 9.78 0.80
N ARG A 159 13.65 9.79 0.25
CA ARG A 159 12.89 11.01 -0.08
C ARG A 159 13.58 11.91 -1.10
N GLU A 160 14.16 11.30 -2.14
CA GLU A 160 14.61 12.08 -3.29
C GLU A 160 13.42 12.79 -3.93
N SER A 161 13.62 14.05 -4.25
CA SER A 161 12.58 14.91 -4.85
C SER A 161 12.96 15.39 -6.25
N GLY A 162 14.20 15.14 -6.68
CA GLY A 162 14.68 15.47 -8.04
C GLY A 162 14.06 14.57 -9.12
N PRO A 163 14.25 14.94 -10.40
CA PRO A 163 13.82 14.10 -11.51
C PRO A 163 14.55 12.76 -11.48
N ALA A 164 13.81 11.67 -11.72
CA ALA A 164 14.41 10.36 -11.94
C ALA A 164 14.97 10.27 -13.37
N ASP A 165 15.92 9.38 -13.59
CA ASP A 165 16.43 9.09 -14.93
C ASP A 165 15.30 8.60 -15.85
N GLY A 166 15.33 9.02 -17.11
CA GLY A 166 14.35 8.62 -18.11
C GLY A 166 14.05 9.71 -19.14
N GLU A 167 13.06 9.45 -19.94
CA GLU A 167 12.56 10.42 -20.92
C GLU A 167 11.97 11.64 -20.23
N PRO A 168 12.24 12.88 -20.71
CA PRO A 168 11.77 14.10 -20.08
C PRO A 168 10.27 14.16 -19.84
N THR A 169 9.49 13.49 -20.66
CA THR A 169 8.03 13.40 -20.52
C THR A 169 7.57 12.63 -19.27
N TRP A 170 8.42 11.82 -18.67
CA TRP A 170 8.04 10.99 -17.52
C TRP A 170 8.42 11.60 -16.18
N PHE A 171 9.55 12.29 -16.11
CA PHE A 171 10.02 12.85 -14.85
C PHE A 171 9.47 14.25 -14.52
N MET A 172 8.83 14.90 -15.49
CA MET A 172 8.17 16.19 -15.28
C MET A 172 6.72 16.09 -14.78
N TRP A 173 6.23 14.86 -14.60
CA TRP A 173 4.87 14.61 -14.12
C TRP A 173 4.80 14.59 -12.60
N ASN A 174 4.09 15.57 -12.06
CA ASN A 174 3.49 15.56 -10.72
C ASN A 174 2.23 16.39 -10.73
#